data_352bbaa4efe3cf9b1133086a20e9dc82
#
_entry.id   352bbaa4efe3cf9b1133086a20e9dc82
#
_cell.length_a   1.000
_cell.length_b   1.000
_cell.length_c   1.000
_cell.angle_alpha   90.00
_cell.angle_beta   90.00
_cell.angle_gamma   90.00
#
_symmetry.space_group_name_H-M   'P 1'
#
loop_
_entity.id
_entity.type
_entity.pdbx_description
1 polymer ?
#
loop_
_entity_poly.entity_id
_entity_poly.type
_entity_poly.pdbx_seq_one_letter_code
_entity_poly.pdbx_strand_id
1 'polypeptide(L)'
;MDKTANYNLPQWVKADQIKMDDFNDAFGKIDAQMKKNADKANAAASAESVGTQITAVQEQIVAVEQEIKLVSLGEPRTTTAANGSIVYDLSALNMADYRAFLVFATVDAAGSSVGDKGRVELLCDSKSIGLLAGAMGGHAATVAWIFPAKYGVAAGYHTPTQNRNDSFEGLSGSILNGSANWNAMQSMTFKFTGLKGSGCVLYGLKK
;
A
#
# COMPACT_ATOMS: atom_id res chain seq x y z
N MET A 1 43.67 -56.41 -15.88
CA MET A 1 42.49 -55.95 -15.08
C MET A 1 41.92 -54.72 -15.80
N ASP A 2 40.68 -54.84 -16.24
CA ASP A 2 39.97 -53.74 -16.89
C ASP A 2 39.29 -52.82 -15.85
N LYS A 3 38.69 -51.73 -16.31
CA LYS A 3 37.96 -50.78 -15.42
C LYS A 3 36.56 -50.55 -15.91
N THR A 4 35.65 -50.30 -14.98
CA THR A 4 34.28 -49.91 -15.31
C THR A 4 34.25 -48.51 -15.95
N ALA A 5 33.34 -48.32 -16.92
CA ALA A 5 33.29 -47.09 -17.72
C ALA A 5 32.96 -45.83 -16.88
N ASN A 6 32.14 -45.93 -15.86
CA ASN A 6 31.63 -44.73 -15.13
C ASN A 6 32.49 -44.34 -13.92
N TYR A 7 32.99 -45.32 -13.16
CA TYR A 7 33.67 -45.07 -11.88
C TYR A 7 35.11 -45.55 -11.83
N ASN A 8 35.62 -46.08 -12.94
CA ASN A 8 36.97 -46.66 -13.04
C ASN A 8 37.27 -47.70 -11.95
N LEU A 9 36.27 -48.45 -11.56
CA LEU A 9 36.42 -49.55 -10.60
C LEU A 9 37.09 -50.74 -11.28
N PRO A 10 37.90 -51.51 -10.54
CA PRO A 10 38.52 -52.71 -11.09
C PRO A 10 37.48 -53.71 -11.63
N GLN A 11 37.72 -54.24 -12.82
CA GLN A 11 37.00 -55.39 -13.37
C GLN A 11 37.94 -56.60 -13.42
N TRP A 12 37.72 -57.55 -12.54
CA TRP A 12 38.55 -58.76 -12.48
C TRP A 12 38.02 -59.81 -13.44
N VAL A 13 38.91 -60.42 -14.20
CA VAL A 13 38.64 -61.60 -15.00
C VAL A 13 39.25 -62.82 -14.30
N LYS A 14 38.80 -64.02 -14.66
CA LYS A 14 39.18 -65.28 -13.99
C LYS A 14 40.70 -65.53 -13.90
N ALA A 15 41.47 -64.88 -14.77
CA ALA A 15 42.92 -64.98 -14.75
C ALA A 15 43.63 -63.93 -13.89
N ASP A 16 42.92 -62.93 -13.37
CA ASP A 16 43.49 -61.89 -12.56
C ASP A 16 43.71 -62.35 -11.11
N GLN A 17 44.84 -61.98 -10.55
CA GLN A 17 45.13 -62.17 -9.14
C GLN A 17 44.54 -60.96 -8.36
N ILE A 18 43.52 -61.21 -7.56
CA ILE A 18 42.89 -60.19 -6.76
C ILE A 18 43.82 -59.77 -5.62
N LYS A 19 44.21 -58.49 -5.61
CA LYS A 19 44.99 -57.87 -4.54
C LYS A 19 44.08 -57.09 -3.58
N MET A 20 44.41 -57.19 -2.31
CA MET A 20 43.63 -56.46 -1.29
C MET A 20 43.62 -54.94 -1.52
N ASP A 21 44.72 -54.39 -2.01
CA ASP A 21 44.84 -52.96 -2.31
C ASP A 21 43.87 -52.53 -3.41
N ASP A 22 43.67 -53.34 -4.46
CA ASP A 22 42.70 -53.07 -5.52
C ASP A 22 41.27 -53.06 -4.99
N PHE A 23 40.96 -53.89 -4.02
CA PHE A 23 39.65 -53.90 -3.31
C PHE A 23 39.44 -52.67 -2.47
N ASN A 24 40.42 -52.31 -1.65
CA ASN A 24 40.34 -51.14 -0.77
C ASN A 24 40.25 -49.85 -1.61
N ASP A 25 40.96 -49.74 -2.72
CA ASP A 25 40.85 -48.60 -3.64
C ASP A 25 39.45 -48.51 -4.29
N ALA A 26 38.89 -49.66 -4.70
CA ALA A 26 37.53 -49.69 -5.22
C ALA A 26 36.49 -49.26 -4.20
N PHE A 27 36.54 -49.74 -2.95
CA PHE A 27 35.65 -49.33 -1.90
C PHE A 27 35.79 -47.86 -1.52
N GLY A 28 37.00 -47.32 -1.47
CA GLY A 28 37.26 -45.89 -1.25
C GLY A 28 36.64 -45.01 -2.34
N LYS A 29 36.66 -45.43 -3.60
CA LYS A 29 36.01 -44.72 -4.69
C LYS A 29 34.49 -44.77 -4.60
N ILE A 30 33.92 -45.90 -4.22
CA ILE A 30 32.47 -46.06 -4.01
C ILE A 30 32.00 -45.17 -2.85
N ASP A 31 32.67 -45.20 -1.71
CA ASP A 31 32.35 -44.42 -0.54
C ASP A 31 32.39 -42.92 -0.86
N ALA A 32 33.44 -42.44 -1.49
CA ALA A 32 33.58 -41.03 -1.91
C ALA A 32 32.44 -40.63 -2.86
N GLN A 33 32.01 -41.48 -3.79
CA GLN A 33 30.93 -41.17 -4.71
C GLN A 33 29.58 -41.22 -4.02
N MET A 34 29.34 -42.12 -3.12
CA MET A 34 28.12 -42.18 -2.30
C MET A 34 27.97 -40.92 -1.45
N LYS A 35 29.05 -40.49 -0.79
CA LYS A 35 29.04 -39.23 -0.05
C LYS A 35 28.72 -38.06 -0.95
N LYS A 36 29.34 -37.95 -2.10
CA LYS A 36 29.08 -36.86 -3.07
C LYS A 36 27.64 -36.82 -3.57
N ASN A 37 27.02 -38.01 -3.74
CA ASN A 37 25.62 -38.12 -4.12
C ASN A 37 24.69 -37.71 -2.98
N ALA A 38 25.00 -38.07 -1.74
CA ALA A 38 24.27 -37.66 -0.55
C ALA A 38 24.32 -36.14 -0.35
N ASP A 39 25.51 -35.54 -0.51
CA ASP A 39 25.70 -34.07 -0.39
C ASP A 39 24.89 -33.34 -1.48
N LYS A 40 24.83 -33.84 -2.70
CA LYS A 40 24.00 -33.27 -3.77
C LYS A 40 22.50 -33.40 -3.49
N ALA A 41 22.05 -34.54 -2.97
CA ALA A 41 20.65 -34.76 -2.62
C ALA A 41 20.20 -33.80 -1.50
N ASN A 42 21.04 -33.64 -0.48
CA ASN A 42 20.78 -32.72 0.62
C ASN A 42 20.73 -31.26 0.14
N ALA A 43 21.63 -30.86 -0.77
CA ALA A 43 21.62 -29.53 -1.36
C ALA A 43 20.37 -29.27 -2.23
N ALA A 44 19.92 -30.27 -2.99
CA ALA A 44 18.68 -30.18 -3.78
C ALA A 44 17.44 -30.05 -2.88
N ALA A 45 17.35 -30.87 -1.81
CA ALA A 45 16.28 -30.78 -0.83
C ALA A 45 16.24 -29.42 -0.13
N SER A 46 17.41 -28.85 0.20
CA SER A 46 17.50 -27.51 0.78
C SER A 46 17.06 -26.42 -0.20
N ALA A 47 17.42 -26.53 -1.48
CA ALA A 47 16.99 -25.59 -2.52
C ALA A 47 15.46 -25.63 -2.75
N GLU A 48 14.86 -26.83 -2.70
CA GLU A 48 13.40 -26.98 -2.78
C GLU A 48 12.69 -26.33 -1.59
N SER A 49 13.22 -26.53 -0.37
CA SER A 49 12.70 -25.87 0.83
C SER A 49 12.77 -24.34 0.73
N VAL A 50 13.88 -23.79 0.25
CA VAL A 50 14.03 -22.35 0.01
C VAL A 50 13.07 -21.85 -1.08
N GLY A 51 12.89 -22.61 -2.16
CA GLY A 51 11.94 -22.30 -3.22
C GLY A 51 10.50 -22.20 -2.69
N THR A 52 10.10 -23.14 -1.85
CA THR A 52 8.77 -23.14 -1.20
C THR A 52 8.58 -21.90 -0.31
N GLN A 53 9.60 -21.54 0.48
CA GLN A 53 9.55 -20.34 1.33
C GLN A 53 9.48 -19.06 0.51
N ILE A 54 10.23 -18.96 -0.59
CA ILE A 54 10.18 -17.80 -1.50
C ILE A 54 8.78 -17.66 -2.09
N THR A 55 8.15 -18.74 -2.55
CA THR A 55 6.79 -18.71 -3.08
C THR A 55 5.79 -18.22 -2.02
N ALA A 56 5.89 -18.73 -0.80
CA ALA A 56 5.01 -18.28 0.30
C ALA A 56 5.18 -16.80 0.64
N VAL A 57 6.40 -16.29 0.62
CA VAL A 57 6.67 -14.85 0.83
C VAL A 57 6.13 -14.02 -0.33
N GLN A 58 6.28 -14.48 -1.57
CA GLN A 58 5.72 -13.79 -2.74
C GLN A 58 4.20 -13.71 -2.67
N GLU A 59 3.52 -14.78 -2.27
CA GLU A 59 2.06 -14.78 -2.06
C GLU A 59 1.65 -13.79 -0.96
N GLN A 60 2.41 -13.70 0.13
CA GLN A 60 2.17 -12.73 1.19
C GLN A 60 2.36 -11.29 0.71
N ILE A 61 3.39 -11.02 -0.10
CA ILE A 61 3.63 -9.70 -0.69
C ILE A 61 2.45 -9.30 -1.59
N VAL A 62 1.99 -10.18 -2.47
CA VAL A 62 0.83 -9.95 -3.33
C VAL A 62 -0.43 -9.68 -2.50
N ALA A 63 -0.64 -10.44 -1.42
CA ALA A 63 -1.77 -10.23 -0.52
C ALA A 63 -1.71 -8.83 0.14
N VAL A 64 -0.53 -8.41 0.64
CA VAL A 64 -0.32 -7.09 1.23
C VAL A 64 -0.51 -5.97 0.21
N GLU A 65 -0.03 -6.13 -1.02
CA GLU A 65 -0.23 -5.17 -2.10
C GLU A 65 -1.72 -5.02 -2.47
N GLN A 66 -2.49 -6.10 -2.39
CA GLN A 66 -3.95 -6.06 -2.58
C GLN A 66 -4.69 -5.42 -1.40
N GLU A 67 -4.15 -5.54 -0.18
CA GLU A 67 -4.74 -4.94 1.02
C GLU A 67 -4.61 -3.41 1.07
N ILE A 68 -3.61 -2.82 0.38
CA ILE A 68 -3.37 -1.37 0.34
C ILE A 68 -3.81 -0.82 -1.02
N LYS A 69 -5.04 -1.08 -1.42
CA LYS A 69 -5.55 -0.57 -2.70
C LYS A 69 -6.25 0.77 -2.52
N LEU A 70 -5.61 1.83 -3.00
CA LEU A 70 -6.23 3.14 -3.14
C LEU A 70 -7.07 3.15 -4.44
N VAL A 71 -8.37 3.32 -4.30
CA VAL A 71 -9.33 3.32 -5.41
C VAL A 71 -9.90 4.73 -5.59
N SER A 72 -9.83 5.29 -6.80
CA SER A 72 -10.51 6.55 -7.10
C SER A 72 -12.03 6.37 -6.97
N LEU A 73 -12.69 7.27 -6.27
CA LEU A 73 -14.15 7.32 -6.10
C LEU A 73 -14.81 8.31 -7.06
N GLY A 74 -14.12 8.70 -8.08
CA GLY A 74 -14.58 9.57 -9.16
C GLY A 74 -13.47 10.48 -9.67
N GLU A 75 -13.76 11.15 -10.78
CA GLU A 75 -12.85 12.14 -11.36
C GLU A 75 -12.71 13.36 -10.44
N PRO A 76 -11.60 14.11 -10.54
CA PRO A 76 -11.48 15.40 -9.87
C PRO A 76 -12.66 16.33 -10.20
N ARG A 77 -13.26 16.92 -9.20
CA ARG A 77 -14.42 17.78 -9.33
C ARG A 77 -14.10 19.18 -8.87
N THR A 78 -14.66 20.17 -9.55
CA THR A 78 -14.53 21.58 -9.19
C THR A 78 -15.89 22.23 -9.01
N THR A 79 -15.96 23.26 -8.18
CA THR A 79 -17.17 24.07 -8.01
C THR A 79 -17.41 24.94 -9.22
N THR A 80 -18.66 24.99 -9.70
CA THR A 80 -19.09 25.82 -10.83
C THR A 80 -19.48 27.25 -10.41
N ALA A 81 -19.68 27.46 -9.13
CA ALA A 81 -20.03 28.75 -8.53
C ALA A 81 -19.17 29.00 -7.27
N ALA A 82 -19.09 30.26 -6.86
CA ALA A 82 -18.56 30.60 -5.54
C ALA A 82 -19.41 29.98 -4.44
N ASN A 83 -18.76 29.63 -3.33
CA ASN A 83 -19.41 28.97 -2.17
C ASN A 83 -20.17 27.68 -2.53
N GLY A 84 -19.61 26.90 -3.47
CA GLY A 84 -20.22 25.67 -3.96
C GLY A 84 -19.95 24.45 -3.08
N SER A 85 -20.62 23.36 -3.41
CA SER A 85 -20.40 22.06 -2.74
C SER A 85 -20.15 20.96 -3.76
N ILE A 86 -19.31 20.01 -3.40
CA ILE A 86 -19.06 18.78 -4.16
C ILE A 86 -19.53 17.61 -3.30
N VAL A 87 -20.43 16.81 -3.84
CA VAL A 87 -21.00 15.64 -3.14
C VAL A 87 -20.48 14.37 -3.81
N TYR A 88 -19.89 13.50 -3.03
CA TYR A 88 -19.60 12.13 -3.41
C TYR A 88 -20.70 11.22 -2.85
N ASP A 89 -21.44 10.59 -3.74
CA ASP A 89 -22.41 9.57 -3.41
C ASP A 89 -21.66 8.27 -3.11
N LEU A 90 -21.83 7.75 -1.92
CA LEU A 90 -21.22 6.53 -1.41
C LEU A 90 -22.25 5.41 -1.25
N SER A 91 -23.52 5.64 -1.59
CA SER A 91 -24.63 4.72 -1.36
C SER A 91 -24.45 3.35 -2.00
N ALA A 92 -23.69 3.29 -3.13
CA ALA A 92 -23.36 2.05 -3.81
C ALA A 92 -22.15 1.31 -3.22
N LEU A 93 -21.47 1.88 -2.22
CA LEU A 93 -20.27 1.30 -1.63
C LEU A 93 -20.64 0.47 -0.38
N ASN A 94 -20.03 -0.70 -0.26
CA ASN A 94 -20.00 -1.40 1.02
C ASN A 94 -18.92 -0.77 1.90
N MET A 95 -19.32 0.07 2.85
CA MET A 95 -18.40 0.80 3.74
C MET A 95 -17.51 -0.12 4.58
N ALA A 96 -17.93 -1.38 4.80
CA ALA A 96 -17.13 -2.38 5.51
C ALA A 96 -15.85 -2.76 4.74
N ASP A 97 -15.80 -2.54 3.43
CA ASP A 97 -14.64 -2.84 2.59
C ASP A 97 -13.56 -1.76 2.64
N TYR A 98 -13.83 -0.63 3.31
CA TYR A 98 -12.91 0.50 3.36
C TYR A 98 -12.36 0.72 4.76
N ARG A 99 -11.04 0.98 4.84
CA ARG A 99 -10.35 1.37 6.08
C ARG A 99 -10.39 2.88 6.30
N ALA A 100 -10.32 3.63 5.20
CA ALA A 100 -10.26 5.10 5.22
C ALA A 100 -10.60 5.66 3.84
N PHE A 101 -10.82 6.97 3.80
CA PHE A 101 -10.80 7.74 2.56
C PHE A 101 -9.68 8.77 2.61
N LEU A 102 -9.09 9.05 1.45
CA LEU A 102 -8.09 10.09 1.25
C LEU A 102 -8.68 11.14 0.32
N VAL A 103 -8.65 12.40 0.74
CA VAL A 103 -9.08 13.52 -0.08
C VAL A 103 -7.93 14.48 -0.32
N PHE A 104 -7.82 14.94 -1.55
CA PHE A 104 -7.04 16.11 -1.91
C PHE A 104 -8.03 17.20 -2.28
N ALA A 105 -7.94 18.35 -1.63
CA ALA A 105 -8.81 19.46 -1.90
C ALA A 105 -8.02 20.77 -2.05
N THR A 106 -8.50 21.65 -2.92
CA THR A 106 -7.95 22.99 -3.12
C THR A 106 -9.08 24.00 -2.98
N VAL A 107 -8.79 25.12 -2.36
CA VAL A 107 -9.72 26.24 -2.23
C VAL A 107 -9.04 27.54 -2.60
N ASP A 108 -9.72 28.32 -3.40
CA ASP A 108 -9.30 29.65 -3.78
C ASP A 108 -10.10 30.69 -2.98
N ALA A 109 -9.41 31.54 -2.23
CA ALA A 109 -10.06 32.60 -1.50
C ALA A 109 -10.49 33.73 -2.46
N ALA A 110 -11.65 34.31 -2.19
CA ALA A 110 -12.12 35.46 -2.94
C ALA A 110 -11.30 36.73 -2.56
N GLY A 111 -10.46 37.18 -3.47
CA GLY A 111 -9.72 38.43 -3.31
C GLY A 111 -8.37 38.32 -2.61
N SER A 112 -7.70 39.45 -2.50
CA SER A 112 -6.32 39.55 -2.02
C SER A 112 -6.20 40.17 -0.62
N SER A 113 -7.31 40.40 0.07
CA SER A 113 -7.30 41.03 1.39
C SER A 113 -7.28 39.97 2.51
N VAL A 114 -6.72 40.32 3.66
CA VAL A 114 -6.66 39.48 4.86
C VAL A 114 -8.06 39.04 5.38
N GLY A 115 -9.11 39.71 4.90
CA GLY A 115 -10.50 39.38 5.22
C GLY A 115 -11.13 38.29 4.35
N ASP A 116 -10.55 37.99 3.20
CA ASP A 116 -11.09 37.04 2.24
C ASP A 116 -10.68 35.62 2.67
N LYS A 117 -11.64 34.82 3.07
CA LYS A 117 -11.42 33.48 3.62
C LYS A 117 -11.94 32.41 2.66
N GLY A 118 -11.02 31.60 2.16
CA GLY A 118 -11.38 30.32 1.53
C GLY A 118 -11.47 29.21 2.60
N ARG A 119 -12.46 28.34 2.51
CA ARG A 119 -12.63 27.23 3.47
C ARG A 119 -13.13 25.99 2.78
N VAL A 120 -12.72 24.84 3.30
CA VAL A 120 -13.26 23.52 2.93
C VAL A 120 -13.80 22.87 4.20
N GLU A 121 -15.11 22.68 4.27
CA GLU A 121 -15.79 21.97 5.35
C GLU A 121 -16.18 20.58 4.86
N LEU A 122 -15.90 19.57 5.69
CA LEU A 122 -16.34 18.19 5.46
C LEU A 122 -17.64 17.91 6.21
N LEU A 123 -18.63 17.40 5.46
CA LEU A 123 -19.86 16.84 6.01
C LEU A 123 -19.98 15.37 5.60
N CYS A 124 -20.41 14.52 6.53
CA CYS A 124 -20.78 13.13 6.28
C CYS A 124 -22.27 12.97 6.58
N ASP A 125 -23.07 12.55 5.60
CA ASP A 125 -24.55 12.50 5.69
C ASP A 125 -25.15 13.79 6.26
N SER A 126 -24.73 14.93 5.72
CA SER A 126 -25.14 16.28 6.16
C SER A 126 -24.70 16.67 7.58
N LYS A 127 -23.99 15.82 8.31
CA LYS A 127 -23.41 16.16 9.62
C LYS A 127 -22.03 16.75 9.44
N SER A 128 -21.79 17.94 9.96
CA SER A 128 -20.48 18.57 9.93
C SER A 128 -19.47 17.76 10.74
N ILE A 129 -18.37 17.42 10.12
CA ILE A 129 -17.18 16.82 10.76
C ILE A 129 -16.22 17.94 11.17
N GLY A 130 -16.12 18.98 10.34
CA GLY A 130 -15.32 20.16 10.63
C GLY A 130 -14.60 20.72 9.41
N LEU A 131 -13.70 21.64 9.68
CA LEU A 131 -12.98 22.41 8.68
C LEU A 131 -11.68 21.69 8.31
N LEU A 132 -11.54 21.26 7.04
CA LEU A 132 -10.34 20.60 6.54
C LEU A 132 -9.26 21.59 6.08
N ALA A 133 -9.65 22.77 5.60
CA ALA A 133 -8.74 23.77 5.10
C ALA A 133 -9.29 25.17 5.27
N GLY A 134 -8.39 26.13 5.38
CA GLY A 134 -8.73 27.56 5.34
C GLY A 134 -7.59 28.34 4.71
N ALA A 135 -7.92 29.24 3.79
CA ALA A 135 -7.00 30.20 3.21
C ALA A 135 -7.38 31.61 3.67
N MET A 136 -6.37 32.42 3.91
CA MET A 136 -6.55 33.86 4.14
C MET A 136 -5.84 34.62 3.02
N GLY A 137 -6.59 34.96 1.96
CA GLY A 137 -6.07 35.64 0.77
C GLY A 137 -5.15 34.73 -0.06
N GLY A 138 -5.64 34.14 -1.13
CA GLY A 138 -4.87 33.26 -2.00
C GLY A 138 -5.43 31.83 -2.07
N HIS A 139 -4.55 30.86 -2.21
CA HIS A 139 -4.90 29.48 -2.41
C HIS A 139 -4.53 28.65 -1.18
N ALA A 140 -5.33 27.64 -0.87
CA ALA A 140 -4.95 26.58 0.06
C ALA A 140 -5.18 25.21 -0.56
N ALA A 141 -4.30 24.29 -0.24
CA ALA A 141 -4.48 22.87 -0.53
C ALA A 141 -4.53 22.09 0.77
N THR A 142 -5.26 21.02 0.80
CA THR A 142 -5.29 20.09 1.95
C THR A 142 -5.24 18.65 1.49
N VAL A 143 -4.57 17.85 2.29
CA VAL A 143 -4.64 16.39 2.22
C VAL A 143 -5.26 15.93 3.52
N ALA A 144 -6.34 15.18 3.45
CA ALA A 144 -6.99 14.68 4.64
C ALA A 144 -7.28 13.19 4.54
N TRP A 145 -7.01 12.48 5.62
CA TRP A 145 -7.45 11.11 5.86
C TRP A 145 -8.74 11.13 6.66
N ILE A 146 -9.76 10.43 6.18
CA ILE A 146 -11.06 10.30 6.81
C ILE A 146 -11.22 8.81 7.17
N PHE A 147 -11.45 8.50 8.43
CA PHE A 147 -11.44 7.13 8.93
C PHE A 147 -12.49 6.91 10.02
N PRO A 148 -12.92 5.64 10.26
CA PRO A 148 -13.84 5.32 11.33
C PRO A 148 -13.22 5.63 12.68
N ALA A 149 -14.01 6.21 13.57
CA ALA A 149 -13.63 6.52 14.94
C ALA A 149 -14.61 5.93 15.94
N LYS A 150 -14.21 5.85 17.20
CA LYS A 150 -15.05 5.26 18.28
C LYS A 150 -16.46 5.87 18.36
N TYR A 151 -16.60 7.15 18.03
CA TYR A 151 -17.87 7.89 18.14
C TYR A 151 -18.41 8.35 16.77
N GLY A 152 -17.91 7.79 15.67
CA GLY A 152 -18.37 8.15 14.33
C GLY A 152 -17.27 8.19 13.30
N VAL A 153 -16.99 9.36 12.75
CA VAL A 153 -15.95 9.60 11.74
C VAL A 153 -14.94 10.58 12.28
N ALA A 154 -13.66 10.29 12.07
CA ALA A 154 -12.58 11.23 12.32
C ALA A 154 -11.89 11.63 11.02
N ALA A 155 -11.37 12.84 10.95
CA ALA A 155 -10.55 13.31 9.86
C ALA A 155 -9.25 13.90 10.40
N GLY A 156 -8.13 13.34 9.95
CA GLY A 156 -6.81 13.93 10.15
C GLY A 156 -6.39 14.65 8.88
N TYR A 157 -5.99 15.90 8.96
CA TYR A 157 -5.66 16.69 7.80
C TYR A 157 -4.34 17.43 7.94
N HIS A 158 -3.78 17.74 6.79
CA HIS A 158 -2.57 18.53 6.64
C HIS A 158 -2.81 19.61 5.59
N THR A 159 -2.70 20.87 5.98
CA THR A 159 -2.97 22.00 5.12
C THR A 159 -1.74 22.90 5.05
N PRO A 160 -0.97 22.87 3.95
CA PRO A 160 -0.05 23.94 3.67
C PRO A 160 -0.87 25.20 3.30
N THR A 161 -0.73 26.25 4.05
CA THR A 161 -1.29 27.56 3.71
C THR A 161 -0.23 28.40 3.00
N GLN A 162 -0.53 28.83 1.78
CA GLN A 162 0.27 29.84 1.10
C GLN A 162 -0.24 31.22 1.54
N ASN A 163 0.64 32.04 2.10
CA ASN A 163 0.29 33.41 2.38
C ASN A 163 0.62 34.31 1.15
N ARG A 164 0.19 35.57 1.22
CA ARG A 164 0.23 36.58 0.16
C ARG A 164 1.64 36.85 -0.42
N ASN A 165 2.70 36.37 0.23
CA ASN A 165 4.09 36.66 -0.17
C ASN A 165 4.79 35.42 -0.76
N ASP A 166 4.01 34.46 -1.32
CA ASP A 166 4.51 33.18 -1.86
C ASP A 166 5.30 32.32 -0.85
N SER A 167 5.21 32.65 0.44
CA SER A 167 5.75 31.83 1.50
C SER A 167 4.70 30.84 2.03
N PHE A 168 5.08 29.58 2.18
CA PHE A 168 4.27 28.58 2.86
C PHE A 168 4.43 28.77 4.37
N GLU A 169 3.40 29.30 5.01
CA GLU A 169 3.35 29.39 6.47
C GLU A 169 2.54 28.24 7.04
N GLY A 170 3.20 27.45 7.84
CA GLY A 170 2.61 26.52 8.77
C GLY A 170 1.88 25.32 8.15
N LEU A 171 2.37 24.16 8.49
CA LEU A 171 1.65 22.92 8.34
C LEU A 171 0.81 22.72 9.60
N SER A 172 -0.47 23.01 9.55
CA SER A 172 -1.38 22.67 10.65
C SER A 172 -1.99 21.30 10.43
N GLY A 173 -1.77 20.38 11.35
CA GLY A 173 -2.47 19.11 11.41
C GLY A 173 -3.47 19.12 12.55
N SER A 174 -4.66 18.61 12.35
CA SER A 174 -5.67 18.47 13.38
C SER A 174 -6.46 17.18 13.17
N ILE A 175 -7.06 16.67 14.25
CA ILE A 175 -7.99 15.56 14.20
C ILE A 175 -9.37 16.11 14.52
N LEU A 176 -10.26 15.99 13.53
CA LEU A 176 -11.67 16.35 13.67
C LEU A 176 -12.48 15.09 13.99
N ASN A 177 -13.50 15.22 14.80
CA ASN A 177 -14.40 14.13 15.13
C ASN A 177 -15.84 14.55 14.89
N GLY A 178 -16.59 13.70 14.20
CA GLY A 178 -18.01 13.90 13.93
C GLY A 178 -18.83 12.66 14.26
N SER A 179 -20.12 12.88 14.52
CA SER A 179 -21.07 11.82 14.92
C SER A 179 -21.69 11.05 13.75
N ALA A 180 -21.12 11.16 12.54
CA ALA A 180 -21.60 10.38 11.38
C ALA A 180 -21.29 8.88 11.57
N ASN A 181 -22.22 8.03 11.15
CA ASN A 181 -22.01 6.58 11.23
C ASN A 181 -21.22 6.08 10.01
N TRP A 182 -19.98 5.66 10.25
CA TRP A 182 -19.12 5.14 9.17
C TRP A 182 -19.79 4.05 8.34
N ASN A 183 -20.32 3.02 9.01
CA ASN A 183 -20.87 1.84 8.32
C ASN A 183 -22.16 2.09 7.54
N ALA A 184 -22.85 3.18 7.86
CA ALA A 184 -24.10 3.56 7.20
C ALA A 184 -23.96 4.86 6.38
N MET A 185 -22.76 5.36 6.18
CA MET A 185 -22.51 6.60 5.47
C MET A 185 -22.89 6.48 4.00
N GLN A 186 -23.74 7.38 3.54
CA GLN A 186 -24.26 7.41 2.18
C GLN A 186 -23.61 8.50 1.32
N SER A 187 -23.04 9.52 1.95
CA SER A 187 -22.47 10.66 1.24
C SER A 187 -21.35 11.34 2.00
N MET A 188 -20.39 11.89 1.25
CA MET A 188 -19.45 12.90 1.71
C MET A 188 -19.63 14.18 0.92
N THR A 189 -19.80 15.29 1.63
CA THR A 189 -19.93 16.61 1.03
C THR A 189 -18.76 17.48 1.44
N PHE A 190 -18.06 18.03 0.45
CA PHE A 190 -17.05 19.05 0.62
C PHE A 190 -17.68 20.39 0.27
N LYS A 191 -17.87 21.21 1.29
CA LYS A 191 -18.48 22.53 1.15
C LYS A 191 -17.37 23.57 1.10
N PHE A 192 -17.30 24.27 -0.01
CA PHE A 192 -16.31 25.30 -0.27
C PHE A 192 -16.91 26.67 0.00
N THR A 193 -16.20 27.48 0.77
CA THR A 193 -16.42 28.94 0.86
C THR A 193 -15.24 29.57 0.16
N GLY A 194 -15.47 30.26 -0.96
CA GLY A 194 -14.43 30.83 -1.78
C GLY A 194 -14.84 31.01 -3.23
N LEU A 195 -13.87 31.13 -4.13
CA LEU A 195 -14.11 31.31 -5.57
C LEU A 195 -14.61 30.02 -6.23
N LYS A 196 -15.23 30.17 -7.38
CA LYS A 196 -15.47 29.04 -8.31
C LYS A 196 -14.13 28.44 -8.74
N GLY A 197 -14.12 27.13 -8.98
CA GLY A 197 -12.90 26.42 -9.37
C GLY A 197 -12.20 25.73 -8.19
N SER A 198 -12.60 26.02 -6.94
CA SER A 198 -12.21 25.21 -5.80
C SER A 198 -12.65 23.75 -6.01
N GLY A 199 -11.83 22.79 -5.64
CA GLY A 199 -12.13 21.42 -6.03
C GLY A 199 -11.55 20.36 -5.10
N CYS A 200 -11.95 19.13 -5.34
CA CYS A 200 -11.41 17.96 -4.65
C CYS A 200 -11.48 16.68 -5.47
N VAL A 201 -10.67 15.73 -5.07
CA VAL A 201 -10.74 14.32 -5.51
C VAL A 201 -10.72 13.41 -4.28
N LEU A 202 -11.52 12.36 -4.31
CA LEU A 202 -11.69 11.40 -3.23
C LEU A 202 -11.22 10.00 -3.66
N TYR A 203 -10.44 9.38 -2.80
CA TYR A 203 -9.98 8.00 -2.94
C TYR A 203 -10.43 7.17 -1.74
N GLY A 204 -10.76 5.92 -1.97
CA GLY A 204 -11.03 4.95 -0.93
C GLY A 204 -9.83 4.03 -0.72
N LEU A 205 -9.40 3.85 0.52
CA LEU A 205 -8.43 2.83 0.92
C LEU A 205 -9.18 1.56 1.29
N LYS A 206 -9.12 0.53 0.42
CA LYS A 206 -9.75 -0.77 0.69
C LYS A 206 -8.97 -1.57 1.74
N LYS A 207 -9.72 -2.48 2.40
CA LYS A 207 -9.16 -3.50 3.29
C LYS A 207 -8.47 -4.60 2.52
#